data_cad225f367ca7786fbfc6cea2f870cd8
#
_entry.id   cad225f367ca7786fbfc6cea2f870cd8
#
_cell.length_a   1.000
_cell.length_b   1.000
_cell.length_c   1.000
_cell.angle_alpha   90.00
_cell.angle_beta   90.00
_cell.angle_gamma   90.00
#
_symmetry.space_group_name_H-M   'P 1'
#
loop_
_entity.id
_entity.type
_entity.pdbx_description
1 polymer ?
#
loop_
_entity_poly.entity_id
_entity_poly.type
_entity_poly.pdbx_seq_one_letter_code
_entity_poly.pdbx_strand_id
1 'polypeptide(L)'
;QADDASAIHYNPAGLTQVEGFQAMFGTAFLGGSIKYKSPSGVDTRGDFGGSAVLPSPSHTYLSANLGTLGLTGLSRVTVGLGLTSPFGLNTRYPVDGSFNTAATSATLPLLDIKPTIAYKVTDDVSIGLGADIYTFASFLGEGQAEQHQVGAGLAGIPAGAKVELSGKGTGVGMNASLLYVPIRNSDGKPLASIGMVYRSQAVLPLQGGLLINGVKVADASTSLALSPIYTSAVALWPVRTQEREWKLELDVDFVAWKAHKDLNIYLSNGTTLPQARNWKTVQVVAVGTEYKWLNPAWLPHWDVAARAGYTRTENPVPDLTFNPATISLASNTLSLGAGFLCKQGGRFLGAIPCGGESALWPKAIGFDVAYQEWFYEPHTVAGNVNPTVNGTYHAFVHLGTFSFKFLF
;
A
#
# COMPACT_ATOMS: atom_id res chain seq x y z
N GLN A 1 2.33 11.20 7.06
CA GLN A 1 2.04 12.60 6.76
C GLN A 1 0.59 12.75 6.30
N ALA A 2 -0.19 13.61 6.94
CA ALA A 2 -1.64 13.71 6.74
C ALA A 2 -2.06 15.16 6.46
N ASP A 3 -1.31 15.86 5.58
CA ASP A 3 -1.49 17.28 5.25
C ASP A 3 -1.79 17.54 3.74
N ASP A 4 -2.14 16.48 3.00
CA ASP A 4 -2.64 16.56 1.63
C ASP A 4 -3.70 15.47 1.36
N ALA A 5 -4.19 15.35 0.12
CA ALA A 5 -5.24 14.41 -0.24
C ALA A 5 -4.90 12.94 0.04
N SER A 6 -3.61 12.55 0.16
CA SER A 6 -3.19 11.21 0.56
C SER A 6 -3.56 10.86 2.01
N ALA A 7 -3.96 11.85 2.82
CA ALA A 7 -4.55 11.63 4.14
C ALA A 7 -5.72 10.63 4.11
N ILE A 8 -6.47 10.53 3.01
CA ILE A 8 -7.50 9.50 2.79
C ILE A 8 -6.96 8.10 3.09
N HIS A 9 -5.70 7.85 2.72
CA HIS A 9 -5.06 6.55 2.97
C HIS A 9 -4.36 6.50 4.33
N TYR A 10 -3.59 7.51 4.71
CA TYR A 10 -2.72 7.44 5.89
C TYR A 10 -3.44 7.76 7.20
N ASN A 11 -4.18 8.87 7.23
CA ASN A 11 -4.99 9.28 8.39
C ASN A 11 -6.15 10.18 7.91
N PRO A 12 -7.34 9.62 7.68
CA PRO A 12 -8.51 10.36 7.22
C PRO A 12 -8.83 11.63 7.99
N ALA A 13 -8.62 11.68 9.32
CA ALA A 13 -8.81 12.89 10.11
C ALA A 13 -7.93 14.07 9.65
N GLY A 14 -6.78 13.77 9.02
CA GLY A 14 -5.87 14.76 8.44
C GLY A 14 -6.46 15.56 7.28
N LEU A 15 -7.51 15.06 6.63
CA LEU A 15 -8.23 15.80 5.58
C LEU A 15 -8.79 17.13 6.05
N THR A 16 -9.03 17.31 7.34
CA THR A 16 -9.48 18.60 7.91
C THR A 16 -8.42 19.70 7.84
N GLN A 17 -7.16 19.34 7.55
CA GLN A 17 -6.05 20.28 7.29
C GLN A 17 -5.93 20.67 5.81
N VAL A 18 -6.68 19.99 4.93
CA VAL A 18 -6.65 20.18 3.49
C VAL A 18 -7.69 21.22 3.10
N GLU A 19 -7.24 22.31 2.51
CA GLU A 19 -8.11 23.38 2.03
C GLU A 19 -8.50 23.17 0.56
N GLY A 20 -9.66 23.69 0.18
CA GLY A 20 -10.13 23.68 -1.21
C GLY A 20 -10.47 22.29 -1.73
N PHE A 21 -10.32 22.14 -3.03
CA PHE A 21 -10.35 20.88 -3.73
C PHE A 21 -8.92 20.47 -4.09
N GLN A 22 -8.56 19.22 -3.81
CA GLN A 22 -7.27 18.65 -4.20
C GLN A 22 -7.47 17.37 -5.00
N ALA A 23 -6.71 17.24 -6.07
CA ALA A 23 -6.57 16.02 -6.84
C ALA A 23 -5.09 15.57 -6.83
N MET A 24 -4.84 14.30 -6.55
CA MET A 24 -3.51 13.72 -6.56
C MET A 24 -3.56 12.35 -7.22
N PHE A 25 -2.62 12.06 -8.11
CA PHE A 25 -2.49 10.75 -8.73
C PHE A 25 -1.02 10.45 -9.05
N GLY A 26 -0.70 9.18 -9.07
CA GLY A 26 0.66 8.76 -9.38
C GLY A 26 0.78 7.28 -9.63
N THR A 27 1.98 6.88 -10.03
CA THR A 27 2.29 5.50 -10.37
C THR A 27 3.59 5.08 -9.68
N ALA A 28 3.61 3.85 -9.21
CA ALA A 28 4.77 3.20 -8.64
C ALA A 28 5.33 2.16 -9.63
N PHE A 29 6.65 2.05 -9.67
CA PHE A 29 7.39 1.06 -10.45
C PHE A 29 8.18 0.20 -9.47
N LEU A 30 7.95 -1.09 -9.54
CA LEU A 30 8.57 -2.08 -8.67
C LEU A 30 9.49 -2.98 -9.48
N GLY A 31 10.70 -3.20 -8.99
CA GLY A 31 11.62 -4.21 -9.45
C GLY A 31 12.18 -4.99 -8.27
N GLY A 32 12.62 -6.21 -8.48
CA GLY A 32 13.22 -6.96 -7.38
C GLY A 32 13.57 -8.39 -7.77
N SER A 33 14.29 -9.04 -6.88
CA SER A 33 14.75 -10.41 -7.08
C SER A 33 14.51 -11.25 -5.83
N ILE A 34 14.23 -12.53 -6.06
CA ILE A 34 14.13 -13.56 -5.04
C ILE A 34 15.19 -14.61 -5.35
N LYS A 35 16.00 -14.97 -4.37
CA LYS A 35 16.99 -16.07 -4.46
C LYS A 35 16.65 -17.08 -3.40
N TYR A 36 16.56 -18.32 -3.81
CA TYR A 36 16.37 -19.47 -2.94
C TYR A 36 17.52 -20.44 -3.12
N LYS A 37 18.00 -21.01 -2.02
CA LYS A 37 18.98 -22.08 -2.00
C LYS A 37 18.42 -23.24 -1.20
N SER A 38 18.25 -24.40 -1.85
CA SER A 38 17.77 -25.62 -1.19
C SER A 38 18.79 -26.18 -0.18
N PRO A 39 18.40 -27.05 0.75
CA PRO A 39 19.32 -27.72 1.65
C PRO A 39 20.40 -28.56 0.93
N SER A 40 20.10 -29.04 -0.29
CA SER A 40 21.05 -29.77 -1.14
C SER A 40 21.95 -28.85 -1.99
N GLY A 41 21.80 -27.51 -1.85
CA GLY A 41 22.64 -26.55 -2.52
C GLY A 41 22.14 -26.09 -3.91
N VAL A 42 20.95 -26.54 -4.35
CA VAL A 42 20.36 -26.12 -5.63
C VAL A 42 19.79 -24.70 -5.51
N ASP A 43 20.16 -23.84 -6.44
CA ASP A 43 19.66 -22.46 -6.51
C ASP A 43 18.41 -22.36 -7.39
N THR A 44 17.43 -21.58 -6.92
CA THR A 44 16.28 -21.13 -7.72
C THR A 44 16.19 -19.62 -7.62
N ARG A 45 15.98 -18.94 -8.74
CA ARG A 45 15.82 -17.49 -8.79
C ARG A 45 14.43 -17.15 -9.27
N GLY A 46 13.84 -16.16 -8.63
CA GLY A 46 12.56 -15.57 -9.00
C GLY A 46 12.62 -14.06 -8.96
N ASP A 47 11.50 -13.45 -9.27
CA ASP A 47 11.31 -12.00 -9.21
C ASP A 47 9.90 -11.65 -8.69
N PHE A 48 9.64 -10.35 -8.53
CA PHE A 48 8.33 -9.82 -8.12
C PHE A 48 7.44 -9.45 -9.33
N GLY A 49 7.75 -10.00 -10.49
CA GLY A 49 6.86 -10.13 -11.64
C GLY A 49 6.50 -8.91 -12.44
N GLY A 50 6.95 -7.71 -12.14
CA GLY A 50 6.54 -6.57 -12.94
C GLY A 50 7.34 -5.32 -12.72
N SER A 51 7.23 -4.37 -13.64
CA SER A 51 7.83 -3.05 -13.51
C SER A 51 6.84 -1.99 -13.05
N ALA A 52 5.56 -2.08 -13.40
CA ALA A 52 4.52 -1.16 -12.93
C ALA A 52 3.62 -1.83 -11.89
N VAL A 53 3.31 -1.10 -10.81
CA VAL A 53 2.33 -1.55 -9.83
C VAL A 53 0.93 -1.35 -10.42
N LEU A 54 0.22 -2.46 -10.58
CA LEU A 54 -1.12 -2.49 -11.18
C LEU A 54 -2.21 -2.51 -10.10
N PRO A 55 -3.40 -1.93 -10.37
CA PRO A 55 -3.69 -1.11 -11.56
C PRO A 55 -2.95 0.24 -11.55
N SER A 56 -2.63 0.76 -12.72
CA SER A 56 -2.03 2.09 -12.87
C SER A 56 -3.13 3.10 -13.24
N PRO A 57 -3.19 4.31 -12.61
CA PRO A 57 -2.27 4.81 -11.59
C PRO A 57 -2.37 4.05 -10.27
N SER A 58 -1.23 3.79 -9.59
CA SER A 58 -1.18 3.01 -8.36
C SER A 58 -1.88 3.68 -7.18
N HIS A 59 -2.08 5.00 -7.26
CA HIS A 59 -2.87 5.76 -6.32
C HIS A 59 -3.53 6.96 -7.00
N THR A 60 -4.73 7.26 -6.57
CA THR A 60 -5.50 8.46 -6.93
C THR A 60 -6.26 8.91 -5.70
N TYR A 61 -6.20 10.22 -5.40
CA TYR A 61 -6.90 10.82 -4.28
C TYR A 61 -7.59 12.11 -4.73
N LEU A 62 -8.85 12.24 -4.36
CA LEU A 62 -9.65 13.45 -4.54
C LEU A 62 -10.15 13.86 -3.16
N SER A 63 -9.99 15.13 -2.79
CA SER A 63 -10.51 15.65 -1.53
C SER A 63 -11.13 17.02 -1.71
N ALA A 64 -12.17 17.32 -0.95
CA ALA A 64 -12.87 18.59 -1.01
C ALA A 64 -13.35 19.02 0.37
N ASN A 65 -12.92 20.21 0.82
CA ASN A 65 -13.53 20.86 1.96
C ASN A 65 -14.87 21.49 1.53
N LEU A 66 -15.96 21.09 2.18
CA LEU A 66 -17.30 21.48 1.74
C LEU A 66 -17.58 22.98 1.92
N GLY A 67 -16.94 23.63 2.90
CA GLY A 67 -17.06 25.06 3.10
C GLY A 67 -16.47 25.87 1.94
N THR A 68 -15.33 25.45 1.41
CA THR A 68 -14.68 26.10 0.26
C THR A 68 -15.41 25.86 -1.06
N LEU A 69 -16.26 24.82 -1.13
CA LEU A 69 -17.17 24.58 -2.26
C LEU A 69 -18.50 25.35 -2.16
N GLY A 70 -18.62 26.30 -1.22
CA GLY A 70 -19.81 27.14 -1.06
C GLY A 70 -20.84 26.63 -0.03
N LEU A 71 -20.62 25.48 0.59
CA LEU A 71 -21.48 24.93 1.65
C LEU A 71 -21.01 25.46 3.02
N THR A 72 -21.21 26.75 3.28
CA THR A 72 -20.62 27.47 4.43
C THR A 72 -20.95 26.83 5.81
N GLY A 73 -22.15 26.21 5.95
CA GLY A 73 -22.52 25.47 7.17
C GLY A 73 -21.71 24.19 7.40
N LEU A 74 -20.94 23.72 6.39
CA LEU A 74 -20.13 22.49 6.42
C LEU A 74 -18.63 22.78 6.31
N SER A 75 -18.18 23.96 6.69
CA SER A 75 -16.75 24.35 6.62
C SER A 75 -15.81 23.45 7.45
N ARG A 76 -16.34 22.76 8.44
CA ARG A 76 -15.62 21.77 9.27
C ARG A 76 -15.61 20.36 8.70
N VAL A 77 -16.24 20.13 7.54
CA VAL A 77 -16.35 18.83 6.89
C VAL A 77 -15.49 18.80 5.63
N THR A 78 -14.66 17.77 5.51
CA THR A 78 -13.92 17.45 4.28
C THR A 78 -14.28 16.02 3.86
N VAL A 79 -14.59 15.85 2.58
CA VAL A 79 -14.84 14.53 1.98
C VAL A 79 -13.70 14.13 1.08
N GLY A 80 -13.52 12.83 0.89
CA GLY A 80 -12.47 12.30 0.04
C GLY A 80 -12.88 11.00 -0.66
N LEU A 81 -12.25 10.75 -1.79
CA LEU A 81 -12.30 9.48 -2.51
C LEU A 81 -10.87 9.07 -2.88
N GLY A 82 -10.46 7.91 -2.41
CA GLY A 82 -9.15 7.30 -2.72
C GLY A 82 -9.29 6.05 -3.56
N LEU A 83 -8.31 5.83 -4.40
CA LEU A 83 -8.06 4.59 -5.15
C LEU A 83 -6.60 4.21 -4.90
N THR A 84 -6.35 3.04 -4.32
CA THR A 84 -5.00 2.55 -3.99
C THR A 84 -4.88 1.05 -4.20
N SER A 85 -3.66 0.53 -4.23
CA SER A 85 -3.36 -0.91 -4.28
C SER A 85 -2.49 -1.32 -3.07
N PRO A 86 -3.03 -1.34 -1.85
CA PRO A 86 -2.24 -1.53 -0.63
C PRO A 86 -1.79 -2.97 -0.38
N PHE A 87 -2.41 -3.96 -1.03
CA PHE A 87 -2.14 -5.39 -0.85
C PHE A 87 -1.80 -6.08 -2.17
N GLY A 88 -1.03 -5.41 -3.04
CA GLY A 88 -0.54 -6.01 -4.28
C GLY A 88 0.49 -7.11 -4.00
N LEU A 89 0.39 -8.21 -4.75
CA LEU A 89 1.36 -9.30 -4.75
C LEU A 89 1.61 -9.73 -6.18
N ASN A 90 2.87 -9.91 -6.53
CA ASN A 90 3.26 -10.56 -7.78
C ASN A 90 4.59 -11.27 -7.57
N THR A 91 4.62 -12.58 -7.75
CA THR A 91 5.84 -13.39 -7.66
C THR A 91 5.94 -14.31 -8.86
N ARG A 92 7.16 -14.52 -9.38
CA ARG A 92 7.44 -15.43 -10.50
C ARG A 92 8.68 -16.25 -10.22
N TYR A 93 8.59 -17.55 -10.54
CA TYR A 93 9.67 -18.51 -10.42
C TYR A 93 9.74 -19.39 -11.67
N PRO A 94 10.89 -20.01 -11.96
CA PRO A 94 11.02 -20.99 -13.04
C PRO A 94 10.08 -22.17 -12.85
N VAL A 95 9.49 -22.66 -13.92
CA VAL A 95 8.58 -23.84 -13.90
C VAL A 95 9.29 -25.13 -13.55
N ASP A 96 10.61 -25.18 -13.67
CA ASP A 96 11.52 -26.28 -13.29
C ASP A 96 12.25 -26.02 -11.96
N GLY A 97 11.86 -24.96 -11.22
CA GLY A 97 12.45 -24.62 -9.93
C GLY A 97 12.21 -25.67 -8.86
N SER A 98 13.03 -25.65 -7.79
CA SER A 98 13.06 -26.66 -6.73
C SER A 98 11.73 -26.86 -5.99
N PHE A 99 10.87 -25.80 -5.94
CA PHE A 99 9.57 -25.82 -5.27
C PHE A 99 8.40 -25.52 -6.23
N ASN A 100 8.54 -25.87 -7.50
CA ASN A 100 7.54 -25.62 -8.53
C ASN A 100 6.16 -26.22 -8.24
N THR A 101 6.10 -27.27 -7.43
CA THR A 101 4.84 -27.87 -6.94
C THR A 101 4.18 -27.04 -5.84
N ALA A 102 4.88 -26.09 -5.23
CA ALA A 102 4.30 -25.13 -4.28
C ALA A 102 3.87 -23.83 -4.99
N ALA A 103 4.72 -23.29 -5.87
CA ALA A 103 4.45 -22.08 -6.64
C ALA A 103 5.38 -21.96 -7.84
N THR A 104 4.84 -21.50 -8.98
CA THR A 104 5.59 -20.94 -10.12
C THR A 104 5.27 -19.46 -10.34
N SER A 105 4.08 -19.03 -9.99
CA SER A 105 3.74 -17.60 -9.89
C SER A 105 2.52 -17.37 -9.00
N ALA A 106 2.40 -16.16 -8.47
CA ALA A 106 1.20 -15.71 -7.81
C ALA A 106 0.97 -14.23 -8.08
N THR A 107 -0.27 -13.84 -8.28
CA THR A 107 -0.68 -12.46 -8.54
C THR A 107 -1.91 -12.11 -7.74
N LEU A 108 -1.90 -10.93 -7.11
CA LEU A 108 -3.05 -10.38 -6.36
C LEU A 108 -3.18 -8.88 -6.70
N PRO A 109 -3.80 -8.51 -7.85
CA PRO A 109 -3.96 -7.11 -8.27
C PRO A 109 -5.15 -6.46 -7.56
N LEU A 110 -5.09 -6.34 -6.23
CA LEU A 110 -6.17 -5.86 -5.39
C LEU A 110 -6.22 -4.33 -5.36
N LEU A 111 -7.38 -3.79 -5.69
CA LEU A 111 -7.72 -2.38 -5.62
C LEU A 111 -8.49 -2.09 -4.35
N ASP A 112 -8.25 -0.95 -3.74
CA ASP A 112 -8.97 -0.45 -2.57
C ASP A 112 -9.59 0.91 -2.91
N ILE A 113 -10.92 0.98 -2.88
CA ILE A 113 -11.72 2.18 -3.10
C ILE A 113 -12.11 2.74 -1.72
N LYS A 114 -11.74 3.99 -1.43
CA LYS A 114 -11.83 4.62 -0.12
C LYS A 114 -12.71 5.88 -0.12
N PRO A 115 -14.04 5.78 -0.07
CA PRO A 115 -14.88 6.92 0.30
C PRO A 115 -14.64 7.29 1.77
N THR A 116 -14.40 8.58 2.02
CA THR A 116 -13.91 9.07 3.32
C THR A 116 -14.59 10.38 3.67
N ILE A 117 -14.87 10.58 4.95
CA ILE A 117 -15.34 11.84 5.53
C ILE A 117 -14.51 12.18 6.75
N ALA A 118 -14.16 13.45 6.90
CA ALA A 118 -13.44 13.98 8.05
C ALA A 118 -14.20 15.17 8.64
N TYR A 119 -14.16 15.29 9.95
CA TYR A 119 -14.81 16.37 10.70
C TYR A 119 -13.86 17.00 11.70
N LYS A 120 -13.73 18.33 11.64
CA LYS A 120 -12.97 19.13 12.60
C LYS A 120 -13.82 19.41 13.84
N VAL A 121 -13.65 18.60 14.88
CA VAL A 121 -14.42 18.67 16.12
C VAL A 121 -14.13 19.96 16.87
N THR A 122 -12.84 20.24 17.08
CA THR A 122 -12.31 21.49 17.63
C THR A 122 -11.18 21.98 16.73
N ASP A 123 -10.54 23.09 17.06
CA ASP A 123 -9.37 23.54 16.31
C ASP A 123 -8.18 22.58 16.43
N ASP A 124 -8.14 21.80 17.51
CA ASP A 124 -7.03 20.87 17.80
C ASP A 124 -7.39 19.41 17.60
N VAL A 125 -8.67 19.05 17.46
CA VAL A 125 -9.12 17.65 17.36
C VAL A 125 -9.94 17.46 16.09
N SER A 126 -9.54 16.49 15.31
CA SER A 126 -10.26 16.05 14.11
C SER A 126 -10.48 14.54 14.15
N ILE A 127 -11.60 14.10 13.59
CA ILE A 127 -11.94 12.69 13.40
C ILE A 127 -12.17 12.40 11.92
N GLY A 128 -11.91 11.16 11.52
CA GLY A 128 -12.15 10.69 10.16
C GLY A 128 -12.76 9.30 10.16
N LEU A 129 -13.65 9.05 9.20
CA LEU A 129 -14.29 7.77 8.96
C LEU A 129 -14.25 7.46 7.47
N GLY A 130 -14.10 6.19 7.12
CA GLY A 130 -14.12 5.75 5.73
C GLY A 130 -14.48 4.28 5.60
N ALA A 131 -14.85 3.89 4.38
CA ALA A 131 -14.92 2.50 3.98
C ALA A 131 -13.67 2.14 3.17
N ASP A 132 -13.24 0.88 3.28
CA ASP A 132 -12.19 0.28 2.47
C ASP A 132 -12.88 -0.82 1.64
N ILE A 133 -13.11 -0.57 0.33
CA ILE A 133 -13.79 -1.49 -0.59
C ILE A 133 -12.74 -2.16 -1.44
N TYR A 134 -12.37 -3.38 -1.05
CA TYR A 134 -11.37 -4.18 -1.74
C TYR A 134 -12.00 -4.97 -2.87
N THR A 135 -11.50 -4.78 -4.09
CA THR A 135 -12.02 -5.42 -5.30
C THR A 135 -10.93 -5.59 -6.36
N PHE A 136 -11.27 -6.18 -7.49
CA PHE A 136 -10.35 -6.36 -8.61
C PHE A 136 -10.72 -5.42 -9.75
N ALA A 137 -9.70 -4.87 -10.43
CA ALA A 137 -9.89 -3.96 -11.56
C ALA A 137 -10.20 -4.73 -12.87
N SER A 138 -11.29 -5.48 -12.89
CA SER A 138 -11.67 -6.31 -14.05
C SER A 138 -11.79 -5.52 -15.35
N PHE A 139 -12.12 -4.24 -15.27
CA PHE A 139 -12.23 -3.32 -16.41
C PHE A 139 -10.87 -2.96 -17.06
N LEU A 140 -9.76 -3.24 -16.37
CA LEU A 140 -8.39 -3.06 -16.88
C LEU A 140 -7.75 -4.37 -17.36
N GLY A 141 -8.49 -5.49 -17.35
CA GLY A 141 -7.98 -6.82 -17.70
C GLY A 141 -7.27 -7.55 -16.55
N GLU A 142 -6.97 -6.90 -15.46
CA GLU A 142 -6.33 -7.45 -14.25
C GLU A 142 -7.42 -7.84 -13.24
N GLY A 143 -8.19 -8.90 -13.53
CA GLY A 143 -9.48 -9.13 -12.90
C GLY A 143 -9.54 -10.13 -11.77
N GLN A 144 -8.46 -10.80 -11.37
CA GLN A 144 -8.54 -11.90 -10.39
C GLN A 144 -7.22 -12.17 -9.68
N ALA A 145 -7.31 -12.81 -8.50
CA ALA A 145 -6.15 -13.45 -7.87
C ALA A 145 -5.82 -14.73 -8.61
N GLU A 146 -4.54 -15.01 -8.82
CA GLU A 146 -4.06 -16.22 -9.49
C GLU A 146 -2.87 -16.81 -8.74
N GLN A 147 -2.83 -18.13 -8.67
CA GLN A 147 -1.67 -18.90 -8.23
C GLN A 147 -1.43 -20.03 -9.21
N HIS A 148 -0.21 -20.13 -9.71
CA HIS A 148 0.23 -21.18 -10.63
C HIS A 148 1.26 -22.08 -9.95
N GLN A 149 1.18 -23.37 -10.25
CA GLN A 149 2.13 -24.40 -9.80
C GLN A 149 2.18 -25.58 -10.76
N VAL A 150 3.13 -26.47 -10.56
CA VAL A 150 3.23 -27.72 -11.30
C VAL A 150 2.56 -28.85 -10.50
N GLY A 151 1.80 -29.70 -11.13
CA GLY A 151 1.15 -30.84 -10.51
C GLY A 151 2.16 -31.82 -9.92
N ALA A 152 1.94 -32.23 -8.67
CA ALA A 152 2.80 -33.17 -7.94
C ALA A 152 2.44 -34.65 -8.17
N GLY A 153 1.44 -34.95 -9.00
CA GLY A 153 0.95 -36.32 -9.18
C GLY A 153 0.04 -36.81 -8.05
N LEU A 154 -0.57 -35.88 -7.31
CA LEU A 154 -1.42 -36.17 -6.15
C LEU A 154 -2.85 -35.64 -6.38
N ALA A 155 -3.82 -36.22 -5.65
CA ALA A 155 -5.22 -35.77 -5.65
C ALA A 155 -5.87 -35.71 -7.04
N GLY A 156 -5.49 -36.60 -7.96
CA GLY A 156 -6.03 -36.65 -9.32
C GLY A 156 -5.42 -35.63 -10.29
N ILE A 157 -4.44 -34.84 -9.85
CA ILE A 157 -3.70 -33.89 -10.68
C ILE A 157 -2.44 -34.61 -11.23
N PRO A 158 -2.28 -34.74 -12.57
CA PRO A 158 -1.10 -35.41 -13.14
C PRO A 158 0.22 -34.71 -12.76
N ALA A 159 1.27 -35.51 -12.55
CA ALA A 159 2.60 -34.95 -12.36
C ALA A 159 3.04 -34.15 -13.59
N GLY A 160 3.62 -32.98 -13.39
CA GLY A 160 4.07 -32.09 -14.45
C GLY A 160 2.98 -31.26 -15.14
N ALA A 161 1.71 -31.47 -14.80
CA ALA A 161 0.61 -30.65 -15.35
C ALA A 161 0.70 -29.20 -14.86
N LYS A 162 0.33 -28.24 -15.71
CA LYS A 162 0.16 -26.85 -15.30
C LYS A 162 -1.12 -26.72 -14.48
N VAL A 163 -1.00 -26.27 -13.24
CA VAL A 163 -2.12 -26.04 -12.33
C VAL A 163 -2.28 -24.56 -12.10
N GLU A 164 -3.49 -24.07 -12.26
CA GLU A 164 -3.88 -22.68 -11.98
C GLU A 164 -5.06 -22.68 -11.02
N LEU A 165 -4.95 -21.89 -9.97
CA LEU A 165 -6.04 -21.51 -9.07
C LEU A 165 -6.30 -20.03 -9.30
N SER A 166 -7.53 -19.68 -9.66
CA SER A 166 -7.93 -18.30 -9.87
C SER A 166 -9.21 -17.98 -9.10
N GLY A 167 -9.41 -16.70 -8.77
CA GLY A 167 -10.61 -16.26 -8.10
C GLY A 167 -10.68 -14.75 -7.92
N LYS A 168 -11.90 -14.22 -7.89
CA LYS A 168 -12.20 -12.81 -7.64
C LYS A 168 -13.36 -12.65 -6.68
N GLY A 169 -13.41 -11.51 -6.02
CA GLY A 169 -14.47 -11.17 -5.08
C GLY A 169 -14.32 -9.76 -4.56
N THR A 170 -15.26 -9.31 -3.78
CA THR A 170 -15.25 -7.98 -3.17
C THR A 170 -15.42 -8.13 -1.66
N GLY A 171 -14.61 -7.43 -0.89
CA GLY A 171 -14.71 -7.35 0.56
C GLY A 171 -14.78 -5.90 1.00
N VAL A 172 -15.45 -5.65 2.12
CA VAL A 172 -15.57 -4.29 2.68
C VAL A 172 -15.06 -4.28 4.11
N GLY A 173 -14.19 -3.34 4.38
CA GLY A 173 -13.75 -2.94 5.70
C GLY A 173 -14.15 -1.49 5.99
N MET A 174 -13.84 -1.03 7.18
CA MET A 174 -13.99 0.36 7.59
C MET A 174 -12.71 0.86 8.22
N ASN A 175 -12.51 2.17 8.17
CA ASN A 175 -11.46 2.83 8.93
C ASN A 175 -12.02 3.98 9.76
N ALA A 176 -11.39 4.21 10.91
CA ALA A 176 -11.66 5.32 11.81
C ALA A 176 -10.35 5.95 12.23
N SER A 177 -10.32 7.26 12.39
CA SER A 177 -9.07 7.95 12.69
C SER A 177 -9.28 9.18 13.57
N LEU A 178 -8.21 9.55 14.25
CA LEU A 178 -8.09 10.73 15.09
C LEU A 178 -6.82 11.49 14.71
N LEU A 179 -6.91 12.80 14.70
CA LEU A 179 -5.77 13.70 14.68
C LEU A 179 -5.92 14.70 15.82
N TYR A 180 -4.89 14.79 16.67
CA TYR A 180 -4.80 15.75 17.76
C TYR A 180 -3.55 16.62 17.58
N VAL A 181 -3.73 17.95 17.68
CA VAL A 181 -2.67 18.96 17.54
C VAL A 181 -2.49 19.69 18.86
N PRO A 182 -1.68 19.16 19.81
CA PRO A 182 -1.52 19.73 21.14
C PRO A 182 -0.80 21.06 21.19
N ILE A 183 0.08 21.35 20.21
CA ILE A 183 0.96 22.50 20.25
C ILE A 183 0.95 23.18 18.88
N ARG A 184 0.74 24.51 18.87
CA ARG A 184 0.82 25.38 17.69
C ARG A 184 1.81 26.50 17.91
N ASN A 185 2.37 27.04 16.82
CA ASN A 185 3.13 28.29 16.86
C ASN A 185 2.19 29.51 16.87
N SER A 186 2.78 30.71 16.93
CA SER A 186 2.05 31.99 16.87
C SER A 186 1.18 32.17 15.62
N ASP A 187 1.54 31.52 14.50
CA ASP A 187 0.80 31.56 13.24
C ASP A 187 -0.32 30.50 13.17
N GLY A 188 -0.56 29.78 14.26
CA GLY A 188 -1.56 28.70 14.34
C GLY A 188 -1.14 27.38 13.67
N LYS A 189 0.09 27.28 13.15
CA LYS A 189 0.60 26.06 12.52
C LYS A 189 0.97 25.00 13.57
N PRO A 190 0.67 23.71 13.37
CA PRO A 190 1.07 22.63 14.26
C PRO A 190 2.58 22.58 14.49
N LEU A 191 3.03 22.46 15.75
CA LEU A 191 4.40 22.13 16.16
C LEU A 191 4.52 20.68 16.63
N ALA A 192 3.40 20.11 17.05
CA ALA A 192 3.29 18.69 17.38
C ALA A 192 1.91 18.18 16.93
N SER A 193 1.85 16.94 16.49
CA SER A 193 0.58 16.25 16.23
C SER A 193 0.68 14.78 16.61
N ILE A 194 -0.46 14.22 17.01
CA ILE A 194 -0.64 12.80 17.33
C ILE A 194 -1.74 12.28 16.43
N GLY A 195 -1.46 11.20 15.69
CA GLY A 195 -2.40 10.51 14.83
C GLY A 195 -2.70 9.11 15.32
N MET A 196 -3.95 8.67 15.21
CA MET A 196 -4.34 7.28 15.42
C MET A 196 -5.26 6.86 14.28
N VAL A 197 -5.06 5.65 13.78
CA VAL A 197 -5.90 5.05 12.73
C VAL A 197 -6.18 3.60 13.08
N TYR A 198 -7.43 3.23 12.94
CA TYR A 198 -7.88 1.84 12.97
C TYR A 198 -8.45 1.47 11.61
N ARG A 199 -7.97 0.37 11.04
CA ARG A 199 -8.60 -0.30 9.89
C ARG A 199 -9.12 -1.64 10.32
N SER A 200 -10.37 -1.92 10.01
CA SER A 200 -11.00 -3.20 10.35
C SER A 200 -10.48 -4.31 9.45
N GLN A 201 -10.69 -5.54 9.88
CA GLN A 201 -10.60 -6.68 9.00
C GLN A 201 -11.58 -6.53 7.84
N ALA A 202 -11.16 -6.95 6.63
CA ALA A 202 -12.05 -7.19 5.50
C ALA A 202 -11.90 -8.65 5.06
N VAL A 203 -13.00 -9.27 4.69
CA VAL A 203 -13.01 -10.66 4.17
C VAL A 203 -13.52 -10.63 2.73
N LEU A 204 -12.70 -11.13 1.81
CA LEU A 204 -13.05 -11.23 0.40
C LEU A 204 -13.43 -12.68 0.10
N PRO A 205 -14.71 -12.97 -0.19
CA PRO A 205 -15.14 -14.27 -0.68
C PRO A 205 -14.72 -14.39 -2.15
N LEU A 206 -13.60 -15.08 -2.41
CA LEU A 206 -13.09 -15.30 -3.76
C LEU A 206 -13.79 -16.49 -4.39
N GLN A 207 -14.28 -16.31 -5.62
CA GLN A 207 -14.88 -17.34 -6.45
C GLN A 207 -14.19 -17.40 -7.80
N GLY A 208 -13.90 -18.61 -8.28
CA GLY A 208 -13.16 -18.80 -9.52
C GLY A 208 -13.06 -20.26 -9.94
N GLY A 209 -11.86 -20.76 -10.26
CA GLY A 209 -11.70 -22.11 -10.75
C GLY A 209 -10.33 -22.73 -10.48
N LEU A 210 -10.31 -24.05 -10.54
CA LEU A 210 -9.11 -24.87 -10.68
C LEU A 210 -9.01 -25.27 -12.16
N LEU A 211 -7.87 -24.89 -12.80
CA LEU A 211 -7.55 -25.28 -14.18
C LEU A 211 -6.37 -26.22 -14.20
N ILE A 212 -6.46 -27.23 -15.04
CA ILE A 212 -5.35 -28.16 -15.33
C ILE A 212 -5.03 -28.08 -16.82
N ASN A 213 -3.81 -27.72 -17.16
CA ASN A 213 -3.36 -27.47 -18.55
C ASN A 213 -4.30 -26.51 -19.30
N GLY A 214 -4.80 -25.47 -18.63
CA GLY A 214 -5.70 -24.47 -19.21
C GLY A 214 -7.18 -24.87 -19.29
N VAL A 215 -7.53 -26.09 -18.87
CA VAL A 215 -8.92 -26.55 -18.87
C VAL A 215 -9.47 -26.48 -17.44
N LYS A 216 -10.59 -25.78 -17.25
CA LYS A 216 -11.28 -25.72 -15.96
C LYS A 216 -11.86 -27.08 -15.60
N VAL A 217 -11.43 -27.62 -14.46
CA VAL A 217 -11.82 -28.96 -13.97
C VAL A 217 -12.77 -28.89 -12.78
N ALA A 218 -12.80 -27.76 -12.05
CA ALA A 218 -13.73 -27.53 -10.96
C ALA A 218 -13.92 -26.03 -10.72
N ASP A 219 -15.08 -25.64 -10.16
CA ASP A 219 -15.20 -24.34 -9.52
C ASP A 219 -14.44 -24.37 -8.20
N ALA A 220 -13.83 -23.23 -7.85
CA ALA A 220 -13.07 -23.06 -6.63
C ALA A 220 -13.55 -21.84 -5.87
N SER A 221 -13.60 -21.95 -4.55
CA SER A 221 -13.92 -20.82 -3.67
C SER A 221 -13.00 -20.79 -2.45
N THR A 222 -12.70 -19.59 -1.96
CA THR A 222 -11.96 -19.37 -0.72
C THR A 222 -12.32 -18.02 -0.11
N SER A 223 -11.89 -17.76 1.13
CA SER A 223 -12.08 -16.47 1.80
C SER A 223 -10.73 -15.88 2.16
N LEU A 224 -10.36 -14.78 1.49
CA LEU A 224 -9.14 -14.04 1.80
C LEU A 224 -9.44 -13.01 2.90
N ALA A 225 -8.87 -13.20 4.08
CA ALA A 225 -8.97 -12.26 5.19
C ALA A 225 -7.81 -11.26 5.14
N LEU A 226 -8.13 -9.98 4.94
CA LEU A 226 -7.19 -8.88 5.11
C LEU A 226 -7.17 -8.47 6.59
N SER A 227 -5.97 -8.34 7.15
CA SER A 227 -5.80 -8.14 8.60
C SER A 227 -6.20 -6.74 9.04
N PRO A 228 -6.77 -6.60 10.25
CA PRO A 228 -6.94 -5.29 10.85
C PRO A 228 -5.58 -4.66 11.20
N ILE A 229 -5.51 -3.33 11.12
CA ILE A 229 -4.30 -2.54 11.35
C ILE A 229 -4.62 -1.44 12.36
N TYR A 230 -3.74 -1.28 13.34
CA TYR A 230 -3.76 -0.20 14.33
C TYR A 230 -2.50 0.63 14.14
N THR A 231 -2.64 1.88 13.74
CA THR A 231 -1.54 2.83 13.55
C THR A 231 -1.57 3.89 14.65
N SER A 232 -0.42 4.19 15.22
CA SER A 232 -0.19 5.36 16.08
C SER A 232 1.00 6.14 15.55
N ALA A 233 0.87 7.46 15.45
CA ALA A 233 1.88 8.33 14.89
C ALA A 233 2.09 9.58 15.75
N VAL A 234 3.32 10.07 15.78
CA VAL A 234 3.69 11.37 16.36
C VAL A 234 4.52 12.14 15.36
N ALA A 235 4.15 13.37 15.07
CA ALA A 235 4.94 14.28 14.27
C ALA A 235 5.31 15.53 15.08
N LEU A 236 6.56 15.99 14.90
CA LEU A 236 7.12 17.17 15.53
C LEU A 236 7.72 18.08 14.47
N TRP A 237 7.58 19.40 14.64
CA TRP A 237 8.23 20.41 13.80
C TRP A 237 9.24 21.22 14.62
N PRO A 238 10.52 20.77 14.71
CA PRO A 238 11.57 21.53 15.37
C PRO A 238 11.81 22.92 14.78
N VAL A 239 11.54 23.06 13.46
CA VAL A 239 11.59 24.34 12.73
C VAL A 239 10.31 24.48 11.93
N ARG A 240 9.59 25.59 12.12
CA ARG A 240 8.40 25.91 11.34
C ARG A 240 8.26 27.44 11.23
N THR A 241 8.86 27.99 10.18
CA THR A 241 8.88 29.43 9.89
C THR A 241 8.16 29.73 8.57
N GLN A 242 8.17 30.98 8.14
CA GLN A 242 7.64 31.39 6.83
C GLN A 242 8.54 30.96 5.65
N GLU A 243 9.81 30.66 5.90
CA GLU A 243 10.80 30.32 4.86
C GLU A 243 11.10 28.83 4.79
N ARG A 244 10.96 28.12 5.91
CA ARG A 244 11.36 26.71 6.02
C ARG A 244 10.60 25.96 7.11
N GLU A 245 10.39 24.69 6.87
CA GLU A 245 9.81 23.76 7.83
C GLU A 245 10.69 22.52 7.91
N TRP A 246 10.93 22.01 9.12
CA TRP A 246 11.54 20.71 9.35
C TRP A 246 10.62 19.88 10.20
N LYS A 247 10.25 18.69 9.69
CA LYS A 247 9.34 17.74 10.35
C LYS A 247 10.08 16.44 10.63
N LEU A 248 9.82 15.87 11.80
CA LEU A 248 10.19 14.52 12.20
C LEU A 248 8.91 13.74 12.49
N GLU A 249 8.85 12.48 12.10
CA GLU A 249 7.67 11.63 12.28
C GLU A 249 8.07 10.23 12.71
N LEU A 250 7.33 9.66 13.66
CA LEU A 250 7.45 8.28 14.12
C LEU A 250 6.07 7.64 14.00
N ASP A 251 6.00 6.51 13.29
CA ASP A 251 4.79 5.71 13.13
C ASP A 251 5.04 4.29 13.66
N VAL A 252 4.02 3.74 14.31
CA VAL A 252 4.02 2.34 14.76
C VAL A 252 2.70 1.71 14.35
N ASP A 253 2.79 0.65 13.52
CA ASP A 253 1.65 -0.16 13.12
C ASP A 253 1.68 -1.51 13.84
N PHE A 254 0.50 -1.94 14.31
CA PHE A 254 0.24 -3.31 14.71
C PHE A 254 -0.65 -3.96 13.66
N VAL A 255 -0.08 -4.87 12.88
CA VAL A 255 -0.80 -5.58 11.81
C VAL A 255 -1.19 -6.96 12.36
N ALA A 256 -2.48 -7.16 12.61
CA ALA A 256 -2.99 -8.34 13.28
C ALA A 256 -3.16 -9.54 12.31
N TRP A 257 -2.06 -9.95 11.65
CA TRP A 257 -2.02 -11.08 10.72
C TRP A 257 -2.50 -12.41 11.33
N LYS A 258 -2.57 -12.52 12.67
CA LYS A 258 -3.20 -13.66 13.36
C LYS A 258 -4.66 -13.91 12.95
N ALA A 259 -5.32 -12.93 12.33
CA ALA A 259 -6.64 -13.09 11.74
C ALA A 259 -6.63 -14.00 10.50
N HIS A 260 -5.46 -14.13 9.84
CA HIS A 260 -5.26 -14.99 8.67
C HIS A 260 -4.84 -16.40 9.11
N LYS A 261 -5.83 -17.21 9.48
CA LYS A 261 -5.63 -18.57 10.01
C LYS A 261 -5.38 -19.59 8.91
N ASP A 262 -6.15 -19.51 7.85
CA ASP A 262 -6.10 -20.39 6.69
C ASP A 262 -6.57 -19.68 5.43
N LEU A 263 -6.33 -20.31 4.29
CA LEU A 263 -6.84 -19.95 2.97
C LEU A 263 -7.32 -21.24 2.30
N ASN A 264 -8.13 -22.02 3.00
CA ASN A 264 -8.67 -23.29 2.48
C ASN A 264 -9.44 -23.07 1.20
N ILE A 265 -9.16 -23.89 0.18
CA ILE A 265 -9.82 -23.82 -1.11
C ILE A 265 -10.83 -24.98 -1.20
N TYR A 266 -12.09 -24.62 -1.45
CA TYR A 266 -13.21 -25.54 -1.60
C TYR A 266 -13.55 -25.70 -3.06
N LEU A 267 -13.54 -26.95 -3.54
CA LEU A 267 -13.84 -27.28 -4.94
C LEU A 267 -15.27 -27.80 -5.06
N SER A 268 -15.90 -27.55 -6.23
CA SER A 268 -17.27 -27.96 -6.52
C SER A 268 -17.51 -29.48 -6.50
N ASN A 269 -16.44 -30.28 -6.59
CA ASN A 269 -16.50 -31.72 -6.47
C ASN A 269 -16.46 -32.24 -5.01
N GLY A 270 -16.55 -31.35 -4.02
CA GLY A 270 -16.50 -31.66 -2.59
C GLY A 270 -15.09 -31.79 -2.00
N THR A 271 -14.03 -31.64 -2.80
CA THR A 271 -12.64 -31.67 -2.32
C THR A 271 -12.28 -30.38 -1.63
N THR A 272 -11.61 -30.44 -0.50
CA THR A 272 -10.97 -29.29 0.16
C THR A 272 -9.47 -29.37 0.02
N LEU A 273 -8.82 -28.31 -0.43
CA LEU A 273 -7.37 -28.15 -0.44
C LEU A 273 -6.98 -27.31 0.78
N PRO A 274 -6.48 -27.91 1.86
CA PRO A 274 -6.18 -27.19 3.08
C PRO A 274 -4.93 -26.31 2.89
N GLN A 275 -5.03 -25.04 3.35
CA GLN A 275 -3.98 -24.05 3.28
C GLN A 275 -3.86 -23.34 4.64
N ALA A 276 -3.29 -24.03 5.64
CA ALA A 276 -3.03 -23.42 6.94
C ALA A 276 -2.06 -22.24 6.79
N ARG A 277 -2.32 -21.15 7.49
CA ARG A 277 -1.46 -19.95 7.54
C ARG A 277 -0.90 -19.74 8.93
N ASN A 278 -1.74 -19.64 9.95
CA ASN A 278 -1.35 -19.45 11.36
C ASN A 278 -0.36 -18.29 11.55
N TRP A 279 -0.58 -17.18 10.83
CA TRP A 279 0.31 -16.03 10.85
C TRP A 279 0.27 -15.32 12.20
N LYS A 280 1.31 -14.52 12.51
CA LYS A 280 1.46 -13.80 13.77
C LYS A 280 1.13 -12.32 13.58
N THR A 281 0.64 -11.69 14.65
CA THR A 281 0.61 -10.23 14.71
C THR A 281 2.03 -9.69 14.71
N VAL A 282 2.29 -8.66 13.92
CA VAL A 282 3.60 -8.03 13.76
C VAL A 282 3.53 -6.55 13.96
N GLN A 283 4.69 -5.97 14.26
CA GLN A 283 4.90 -4.54 14.29
C GLN A 283 5.59 -4.05 13.02
N VAL A 284 5.22 -2.85 12.60
CA VAL A 284 5.95 -2.06 11.62
C VAL A 284 6.29 -0.74 12.30
N VAL A 285 7.57 -0.38 12.32
CA VAL A 285 8.04 0.88 12.90
C VAL A 285 8.68 1.70 11.79
N ALA A 286 8.20 2.91 11.60
CA ALA A 286 8.73 3.84 10.62
C ALA A 286 9.15 5.16 11.28
N VAL A 287 10.31 5.67 10.85
CA VAL A 287 10.77 7.02 11.19
C VAL A 287 11.02 7.79 9.90
N GLY A 288 10.61 9.04 9.88
CA GLY A 288 10.75 9.89 8.70
C GLY A 288 11.10 11.32 9.04
N THR A 289 11.69 11.99 8.08
CA THR A 289 11.97 13.42 8.13
C THR A 289 11.64 14.09 6.82
N GLU A 290 11.14 15.32 6.90
CA GLU A 290 10.91 16.19 5.77
C GLU A 290 11.47 17.58 6.07
N TYR A 291 12.25 18.12 5.15
CA TYR A 291 12.70 19.51 5.19
C TYR A 291 12.13 20.23 3.97
N LYS A 292 11.37 21.30 4.22
CA LYS A 292 10.78 22.17 3.18
C LYS A 292 11.46 23.52 3.16
N TRP A 293 11.83 23.95 1.97
CA TRP A 293 12.17 25.34 1.63
C TRP A 293 10.92 25.98 1.01
N LEU A 294 10.39 27.02 1.63
CA LEU A 294 9.20 27.72 1.19
C LEU A 294 9.60 28.95 0.38
N ASN A 295 9.30 28.96 -0.92
CA ASN A 295 9.61 30.04 -1.86
C ASN A 295 11.08 30.47 -1.80
N PRO A 296 12.07 29.55 -1.93
CA PRO A 296 13.48 29.90 -1.80
C PRO A 296 13.94 30.83 -2.93
N ALA A 297 14.88 31.74 -2.64
CA ALA A 297 15.37 32.72 -3.61
C ALA A 297 15.99 32.08 -4.88
N TRP A 298 16.53 30.89 -4.77
CA TRP A 298 17.10 30.13 -5.91
C TRP A 298 16.03 29.47 -6.80
N LEU A 299 14.78 29.33 -6.34
CA LEU A 299 13.64 28.84 -7.13
C LEU A 299 12.36 29.58 -6.69
N PRO A 300 12.20 30.87 -7.08
CA PRO A 300 11.05 31.67 -6.68
C PRO A 300 9.74 31.08 -7.20
N HIS A 301 8.66 31.26 -6.43
CA HIS A 301 7.32 30.73 -6.66
C HIS A 301 7.19 29.21 -6.51
N TRP A 302 8.18 28.55 -5.93
CA TRP A 302 8.14 27.12 -5.62
C TRP A 302 8.38 26.85 -4.15
N ASP A 303 7.73 25.80 -3.63
CA ASP A 303 8.21 25.13 -2.44
C ASP A 303 8.93 23.86 -2.84
N VAL A 304 10.03 23.58 -2.18
CA VAL A 304 10.85 22.38 -2.42
C VAL A 304 10.92 21.57 -1.14
N ALA A 305 10.75 20.26 -1.23
CA ALA A 305 10.86 19.36 -0.10
C ALA A 305 11.90 18.27 -0.35
N ALA A 306 12.71 17.97 0.65
CA ALA A 306 13.55 16.79 0.71
C ALA A 306 13.06 15.87 1.83
N ARG A 307 13.00 14.56 1.58
CA ARG A 307 12.48 13.55 2.50
C ARG A 307 13.42 12.38 2.62
N ALA A 308 13.51 11.83 3.81
CA ALA A 308 14.17 10.56 4.07
C ALA A 308 13.39 9.77 5.11
N GLY A 309 13.45 8.45 5.03
CA GLY A 309 12.76 7.58 5.97
C GLY A 309 13.40 6.21 6.07
N TYR A 310 13.11 5.57 7.18
CA TYR A 310 13.48 4.19 7.46
C TYR A 310 12.26 3.46 8.03
N THR A 311 12.04 2.22 7.58
CA THR A 311 10.97 1.37 8.09
C THR A 311 11.51 -0.02 8.41
N ARG A 312 11.18 -0.52 9.60
CA ARG A 312 11.39 -1.91 10.01
C ARG A 312 10.07 -2.66 9.97
N THR A 313 10.02 -3.79 9.27
CA THR A 313 8.85 -4.68 9.18
C THR A 313 9.22 -6.06 9.67
N GLU A 314 8.45 -6.61 10.61
CA GLU A 314 8.62 -7.98 11.09
C GLU A 314 7.98 -9.00 10.14
N ASN A 315 8.43 -10.26 10.19
CA ASN A 315 7.85 -11.37 9.42
C ASN A 315 6.69 -12.03 10.18
N PRO A 316 5.44 -12.00 9.64
CA PRO A 316 4.30 -12.68 10.26
C PRO A 316 4.27 -14.19 10.03
N VAL A 317 5.00 -14.72 9.04
CA VAL A 317 4.82 -16.08 8.52
C VAL A 317 5.69 -17.10 9.26
N PRO A 318 5.09 -18.15 9.90
CA PRO A 318 5.86 -19.25 10.50
C PRO A 318 6.47 -20.14 9.42
N ASP A 319 7.62 -20.74 9.70
CA ASP A 319 8.31 -21.68 8.79
C ASP A 319 7.40 -22.85 8.37
N LEU A 320 6.62 -23.35 9.32
CA LEU A 320 5.71 -24.49 9.10
C LEU A 320 4.74 -24.25 7.93
N THR A 321 4.28 -23.01 7.74
CA THR A 321 3.26 -22.63 6.75
C THR A 321 3.78 -21.63 5.73
N PHE A 322 5.09 -21.40 5.67
CA PHE A 322 5.70 -20.53 4.68
C PHE A 322 5.38 -21.03 3.25
N ASN A 323 5.04 -20.09 2.37
CA ASN A 323 4.74 -20.39 0.96
C ASN A 323 5.41 -19.37 0.05
N PRO A 324 6.23 -19.81 -0.92
CA PRO A 324 6.88 -18.89 -1.88
C PRO A 324 5.91 -18.06 -2.73
N ALA A 325 4.67 -18.54 -2.95
CA ALA A 325 3.63 -17.78 -3.63
C ALA A 325 3.32 -16.44 -2.92
N THR A 326 3.41 -16.44 -1.58
CA THR A 326 3.15 -15.27 -0.73
C THR A 326 4.37 -14.99 0.14
N ILE A 327 5.55 -14.88 -0.51
CA ILE A 327 6.82 -14.68 0.23
C ILE A 327 6.72 -13.48 1.16
N SER A 328 6.99 -13.73 2.44
CA SER A 328 7.07 -12.69 3.47
C SER A 328 8.31 -12.95 4.32
N LEU A 329 9.13 -11.95 4.46
CA LEU A 329 10.36 -11.94 5.23
C LEU A 329 10.43 -10.65 6.03
N ALA A 330 11.14 -10.64 7.14
CA ALA A 330 11.44 -9.40 7.84
C ALA A 330 12.26 -8.47 6.94
N SER A 331 12.00 -7.17 6.98
CA SER A 331 12.68 -6.24 6.09
C SER A 331 13.05 -4.92 6.78
N ASN A 332 14.09 -4.30 6.23
CA ASN A 332 14.52 -2.94 6.50
C ASN A 332 14.36 -2.15 5.21
N THR A 333 13.64 -1.03 5.25
CA THR A 333 13.39 -0.21 4.07
C THR A 333 14.01 1.17 4.25
N LEU A 334 14.80 1.60 3.29
CA LEU A 334 15.30 2.98 3.19
C LEU A 334 14.50 3.71 2.13
N SER A 335 14.09 4.94 2.43
CA SER A 335 13.27 5.76 1.55
C SER A 335 13.88 7.15 1.39
N LEU A 336 13.90 7.64 0.16
CA LEU A 336 14.27 9.02 -0.18
C LEU A 336 13.19 9.63 -1.05
N GLY A 337 12.97 10.93 -0.95
CA GLY A 337 11.98 11.63 -1.76
C GLY A 337 12.30 13.09 -1.93
N ALA A 338 11.79 13.65 -3.02
CA ALA A 338 11.79 15.07 -3.29
C ALA A 338 10.40 15.51 -3.75
N GLY A 339 10.00 16.70 -3.35
CA GLY A 339 8.73 17.30 -3.72
C GLY A 339 8.90 18.72 -4.20
N PHE A 340 8.11 19.11 -5.19
CA PHE A 340 8.11 20.43 -5.79
C PHE A 340 6.67 20.91 -5.90
N LEU A 341 6.37 22.11 -5.39
CA LEU A 341 5.05 22.71 -5.48
C LEU A 341 5.17 24.09 -6.11
N CYS A 342 4.73 24.20 -7.36
CA CYS A 342 4.65 25.46 -8.11
C CYS A 342 3.43 26.25 -7.67
N LYS A 343 3.64 27.50 -7.23
CA LYS A 343 2.63 28.42 -6.75
C LYS A 343 2.36 29.55 -7.74
N GLN A 344 1.39 30.39 -7.41
CA GLN A 344 1.03 31.57 -8.20
C GLN A 344 2.25 32.43 -8.59
N GLY A 345 2.33 32.77 -9.86
CA GLY A 345 3.46 33.49 -10.46
C GLY A 345 4.56 32.57 -11.02
N GLY A 346 4.58 31.28 -10.67
CA GLY A 346 5.49 30.28 -11.23
C GLY A 346 4.99 29.66 -12.54
N ARG A 347 5.86 28.88 -13.17
CA ARG A 347 5.52 28.08 -14.36
C ARG A 347 5.97 26.63 -14.18
N PHE A 348 5.03 25.71 -14.23
CA PHE A 348 5.33 24.28 -14.20
C PHE A 348 5.93 23.85 -15.53
N LEU A 349 7.07 23.15 -15.50
CA LEU A 349 7.87 22.77 -16.68
C LEU A 349 8.19 23.96 -17.62
N GLY A 350 8.27 25.20 -17.09
CA GLY A 350 8.55 26.40 -17.85
C GLY A 350 7.42 26.90 -18.77
N ALA A 351 6.32 26.14 -18.91
CA ALA A 351 5.26 26.41 -19.86
C ALA A 351 3.90 26.66 -19.19
N ILE A 352 3.49 25.82 -18.25
CA ILE A 352 2.15 25.83 -17.64
C ILE A 352 2.15 26.82 -16.46
N PRO A 353 1.35 27.92 -16.50
CA PRO A 353 1.29 28.84 -15.37
C PRO A 353 0.69 28.19 -14.15
N CYS A 354 1.31 28.41 -12.98
CA CYS A 354 0.78 27.99 -11.70
C CYS A 354 0.02 29.14 -11.06
N GLY A 355 -1.23 28.90 -10.63
CA GLY A 355 -2.09 29.92 -10.06
C GLY A 355 -2.76 30.77 -11.12
N GLY A 356 -3.88 30.30 -11.70
CA GLY A 356 -4.74 31.06 -12.58
C GLY A 356 -5.87 31.75 -11.83
N GLU A 357 -6.50 32.75 -12.44
CA GLU A 357 -7.65 33.46 -11.89
C GLU A 357 -8.97 32.67 -12.01
N SER A 358 -8.99 31.62 -12.85
CA SER A 358 -10.19 30.79 -13.05
C SER A 358 -10.35 29.78 -11.93
N ALA A 359 -11.56 29.58 -11.43
CA ALA A 359 -11.89 28.53 -10.43
C ALA A 359 -11.59 27.09 -10.92
N LEU A 360 -11.49 26.89 -12.25
CA LEU A 360 -11.16 25.62 -12.86
C LEU A 360 -9.65 25.42 -13.07
N TRP A 361 -8.83 26.44 -12.77
CA TRP A 361 -7.39 26.36 -12.92
C TRP A 361 -6.72 26.15 -11.55
N PRO A 362 -5.77 25.21 -11.42
CA PRO A 362 -5.15 24.96 -10.12
C PRO A 362 -4.40 26.18 -9.58
N LYS A 363 -4.59 26.49 -8.31
CA LYS A 363 -3.82 27.50 -7.56
C LYS A 363 -2.36 27.11 -7.38
N ALA A 364 -2.12 25.78 -7.32
CA ALA A 364 -0.77 25.24 -7.28
C ALA A 364 -0.72 23.86 -7.96
N ILE A 365 0.44 23.55 -8.55
CA ILE A 365 0.71 22.27 -9.20
C ILE A 365 1.94 21.66 -8.53
N GLY A 366 1.80 20.46 -7.98
CA GLY A 366 2.88 19.74 -7.32
C GLY A 366 3.33 18.53 -8.10
N PHE A 367 4.60 18.16 -7.89
CA PHE A 367 5.21 16.96 -8.38
C PHE A 367 6.10 16.37 -7.31
N ASP A 368 5.90 15.10 -6.98
CA ASP A 368 6.70 14.37 -6.00
C ASP A 368 7.33 13.15 -6.64
N VAL A 369 8.59 12.87 -6.30
CA VAL A 369 9.31 11.64 -6.62
C VAL A 369 9.77 10.97 -5.34
N ALA A 370 9.70 9.66 -5.29
CA ALA A 370 10.23 8.88 -4.18
C ALA A 370 10.88 7.59 -4.67
N TYR A 371 11.88 7.15 -3.94
CA TYR A 371 12.55 5.88 -4.14
C TYR A 371 12.66 5.15 -2.82
N GLN A 372 12.37 3.85 -2.83
CA GLN A 372 12.49 2.96 -1.70
C GLN A 372 13.32 1.75 -2.07
N GLU A 373 14.10 1.29 -1.13
CA GLU A 373 14.89 0.08 -1.24
C GLU A 373 14.59 -0.81 -0.04
N TRP A 374 14.07 -2.02 -0.31
CA TRP A 374 13.65 -2.97 0.70
C TRP A 374 14.69 -4.09 0.80
N PHE A 375 15.43 -4.11 1.89
CA PHE A 375 16.40 -5.14 2.24
C PHE A 375 15.70 -6.19 3.10
N TYR A 376 15.35 -7.31 2.51
CA TYR A 376 14.81 -8.43 3.27
C TYR A 376 15.92 -9.16 4.00
N GLU A 377 15.66 -9.54 5.24
CA GLU A 377 16.59 -10.37 6.01
C GLU A 377 16.62 -11.79 5.43
N PRO A 378 17.81 -12.37 5.25
CA PRO A 378 17.93 -13.77 4.88
C PRO A 378 17.18 -14.64 5.88
N HIS A 379 16.37 -15.57 5.39
CA HIS A 379 15.59 -16.46 6.25
C HIS A 379 15.71 -17.91 5.78
N THR A 380 16.00 -18.81 6.73
CA THR A 380 16.06 -20.25 6.46
C THR A 380 14.78 -20.90 6.97
N VAL A 381 13.95 -21.34 6.05
CA VAL A 381 12.73 -22.11 6.33
C VAL A 381 13.11 -23.55 6.61
N ALA A 382 12.64 -24.08 7.75
CA ALA A 382 12.86 -25.45 8.16
C ALA A 382 11.58 -26.07 8.72
N GLY A 383 11.39 -27.37 8.49
CA GLY A 383 10.24 -28.10 9.04
C GLY A 383 8.89 -27.71 8.41
N ASN A 384 8.89 -27.16 7.19
CA ASN A 384 7.67 -26.81 6.49
C ASN A 384 6.81 -28.04 6.17
N VAL A 385 5.48 -27.87 6.14
CA VAL A 385 4.54 -28.94 5.73
C VAL A 385 4.78 -29.43 4.29
N ASN A 386 5.32 -28.56 3.43
CA ASN A 386 5.83 -28.92 2.11
C ASN A 386 7.36 -28.88 2.12
N PRO A 387 8.06 -30.03 2.26
CA PRO A 387 9.52 -30.06 2.38
C PRO A 387 10.28 -29.43 1.21
N THR A 388 9.66 -29.31 0.01
CA THR A 388 10.31 -28.73 -1.17
C THR A 388 10.62 -27.24 -1.01
N VAL A 389 9.95 -26.55 -0.08
CA VAL A 389 10.18 -25.13 0.21
C VAL A 389 11.21 -24.88 1.32
N ASN A 390 11.69 -25.93 2.01
CA ASN A 390 12.76 -25.79 2.99
C ASN A 390 14.03 -25.32 2.32
N GLY A 391 14.69 -24.33 2.90
CA GLY A 391 15.90 -23.72 2.37
C GLY A 391 16.03 -22.25 2.73
N THR A 392 17.04 -21.58 2.21
CA THR A 392 17.35 -20.20 2.55
C THR A 392 16.85 -19.27 1.44
N TYR A 393 16.09 -18.27 1.85
CA TYR A 393 15.52 -17.22 0.99
C TYR A 393 16.22 -15.89 1.22
N HIS A 394 16.49 -15.19 0.13
CA HIS A 394 16.95 -13.80 0.09
C HIS A 394 16.05 -13.05 -0.88
N ALA A 395 15.62 -11.87 -0.53
CA ALA A 395 14.84 -11.03 -1.42
C ALA A 395 15.30 -9.58 -1.33
N PHE A 396 15.04 -8.85 -2.40
CA PHE A 396 15.41 -7.45 -2.54
C PHE A 396 14.42 -6.77 -3.48
N VAL A 397 13.96 -5.57 -3.13
CA VAL A 397 12.98 -4.81 -3.92
C VAL A 397 13.38 -3.35 -4.02
N HIS A 398 13.25 -2.81 -5.22
CA HIS A 398 13.27 -1.37 -5.50
C HIS A 398 11.86 -0.90 -5.82
N LEU A 399 11.49 0.24 -5.29
CA LEU A 399 10.23 0.91 -5.61
C LEU A 399 10.50 2.38 -5.93
N GLY A 400 10.21 2.78 -7.15
CA GLY A 400 10.19 4.19 -7.57
C GLY A 400 8.75 4.68 -7.71
N THR A 401 8.45 5.89 -7.26
CA THR A 401 7.09 6.46 -7.35
C THR A 401 7.17 7.90 -7.82
N PHE A 402 6.22 8.30 -8.68
CA PHE A 402 5.92 9.69 -8.92
C PHE A 402 4.44 10.02 -8.76
N SER A 403 4.20 11.25 -8.31
CA SER A 403 2.87 11.77 -8.08
C SER A 403 2.74 13.19 -8.59
N PHE A 404 1.59 13.49 -9.16
CA PHE A 404 1.16 14.85 -9.46
C PHE A 404 0.08 15.27 -8.46
N LYS A 405 0.09 16.56 -8.10
CA LYS A 405 -0.83 17.16 -7.14
C LYS A 405 -1.36 18.46 -7.72
N PHE A 406 -2.67 18.64 -7.68
CA PHE A 406 -3.37 19.85 -8.13
C PHE A 406 -4.20 20.39 -6.98
N LEU A 407 -3.98 21.66 -6.64
CA LEU A 407 -4.70 22.36 -5.57
C LEU A 407 -5.55 23.47 -6.23
N PHE A 408 -6.86 23.48 -5.94
CA PHE A 408 -7.83 24.42 -6.48
C PHE A 408 -8.43 25.34 -5.42
#